data_38e677c3bbdbf2346025aa0acd945a17
#
_entry.id   38e677c3bbdbf2346025aa0acd945a17
#
_cell.length_a   1.000
_cell.length_b   1.000
_cell.length_c   1.000
_cell.angle_alpha   90.00
_cell.angle_beta   90.00
_cell.angle_gamma   90.00
#
_symmetry.space_group_name_H-M   'P 1'
#
loop_
_entity.id
_entity.type
_entity.pdbx_description
1 polymer ?
#
loop_
_entity_poly.entity_id
_entity_poly.type
_entity_poly.pdbx_seq_one_letter_code
_entity_poly.pdbx_strand_id
1 'polypeptide(L)'
;MCIRDSDGTTTEYPAVDFSTVGVKAVDDHTLTYTLNFDFPGFLSLLSYAPYEPAYGPLLEEFADQFCTSAETACSCGAFYLAEYTPLENWVMKKNPENYDADSVYIDTVRYIYNQEELISGPEMVKRGEIDQATISSDILDSWLADDTTKDMVSMERPETGKSYFYIFNFLPYRHEFSNWTVTGVDAQYEPDNWAKAINSTNFRRAFLYAINPSVTLAVTAPEGYDNYKLHTITPPSFCANSKGVDYTECGGLANLSDFFDEAKAKEYRDAAVEELTAAGVTFPIKIQYPYNPAVVDWDKQCQVFKQQVEAVLNDGFDFISIIITQGPSDNFLNAVRRVGAYQLMSYYWGADYSDPETEVYPFYQEAGDRGT
;
A
#
# COMPACT_ATOMS: atom_id res chain seq x y z
N MET A 1 4.24 -28.39 -8.47
CA MET A 1 4.23 -26.91 -8.64
C MET A 1 5.69 -26.47 -8.74
N CYS A 2 6.03 -25.69 -9.76
CA CYS A 2 7.38 -25.12 -9.90
C CYS A 2 7.35 -23.65 -9.49
N ILE A 3 8.17 -23.27 -8.55
CA ILE A 3 8.35 -21.88 -8.13
C ILE A 3 9.74 -21.45 -8.61
N ARG A 4 9.80 -20.32 -9.28
CA ARG A 4 11.05 -19.70 -9.68
C ARG A 4 11.48 -18.73 -8.59
N ASP A 5 12.56 -19.06 -7.91
CA ASP A 5 13.10 -18.23 -6.85
C ASP A 5 13.77 -16.95 -7.38
N SER A 6 13.97 -15.99 -6.49
CA SER A 6 14.54 -14.68 -6.83
C SER A 6 15.97 -14.75 -7.39
N ASP A 7 16.68 -15.84 -7.18
CA ASP A 7 18.02 -16.10 -7.75
C ASP A 7 17.98 -16.77 -9.14
N GLY A 8 16.76 -16.97 -9.70
CA GLY A 8 16.54 -17.62 -10.98
C GLY A 8 16.54 -19.14 -10.94
N THR A 9 16.71 -19.76 -9.77
CA THR A 9 16.58 -21.21 -9.62
C THR A 9 15.09 -21.60 -9.73
N THR A 10 14.85 -22.81 -10.24
CA THR A 10 13.50 -23.37 -10.27
C THR A 10 13.43 -24.50 -9.29
N THR A 11 12.64 -24.32 -8.24
CA THR A 11 12.40 -25.37 -7.24
C THR A 11 11.11 -26.10 -7.60
N GLU A 12 11.19 -27.40 -7.82
CA GLU A 12 10.05 -28.26 -8.04
C GLU A 12 9.55 -28.83 -6.71
N TYR A 13 8.34 -28.44 -6.33
CA TYR A 13 7.69 -28.99 -5.15
C TYR A 13 6.82 -30.19 -5.54
N PRO A 14 6.91 -31.33 -4.84
CA PRO A 14 6.06 -32.47 -5.08
C PRO A 14 4.57 -32.08 -4.86
N ALA A 15 3.68 -32.75 -5.56
CA ALA A 15 2.26 -32.58 -5.31
C ALA A 15 1.93 -32.96 -3.85
N VAL A 16 1.26 -32.05 -3.15
CA VAL A 16 0.79 -32.30 -1.78
C VAL A 16 -0.46 -33.17 -1.88
N ASP A 17 -0.52 -34.25 -1.10
CA ASP A 17 -1.74 -35.00 -0.94
C ASP A 17 -2.80 -34.13 -0.24
N PHE A 18 -3.88 -33.81 -0.96
CA PHE A 18 -4.94 -32.93 -0.45
C PHE A 18 -5.59 -33.48 0.83
N SER A 19 -5.54 -34.80 1.05
CA SER A 19 -6.04 -35.42 2.30
C SER A 19 -5.31 -34.93 3.56
N THR A 20 -4.11 -34.36 3.40
CA THR A 20 -3.32 -33.75 4.51
C THR A 20 -3.72 -32.29 4.80
N VAL A 21 -4.50 -31.67 3.92
CA VAL A 21 -5.02 -30.33 4.09
C VAL A 21 -6.24 -30.37 4.99
N GLY A 22 -6.32 -29.48 5.97
CA GLY A 22 -7.40 -29.45 6.97
C GLY A 22 -8.77 -28.99 6.43
N VAL A 23 -9.04 -29.13 5.12
CA VAL A 23 -10.31 -28.76 4.48
C VAL A 23 -11.00 -30.00 3.95
N LYS A 24 -12.25 -30.21 4.35
CA LYS A 24 -13.01 -31.41 3.95
C LYS A 24 -14.47 -31.10 3.67
N ALA A 25 -14.95 -31.45 2.47
CA ALA A 25 -16.37 -31.55 2.18
C ALA A 25 -16.91 -32.83 2.82
N VAL A 26 -17.85 -32.67 3.75
CA VAL A 26 -18.52 -33.82 4.43
C VAL A 26 -19.68 -34.31 3.61
N ASP A 27 -20.43 -33.40 3.02
CA ASP A 27 -21.54 -33.61 2.11
C ASP A 27 -21.69 -32.41 1.16
N ASP A 28 -22.73 -32.36 0.35
CA ASP A 28 -22.96 -31.30 -0.66
C ASP A 28 -23.16 -29.88 -0.06
N HIS A 29 -23.38 -29.77 1.25
CA HIS A 29 -23.72 -28.54 1.94
C HIS A 29 -22.84 -28.28 3.16
N THR A 30 -21.93 -29.21 3.49
CA THR A 30 -21.13 -29.13 4.73
C THR A 30 -19.63 -29.14 4.41
N LEU A 31 -18.95 -28.03 4.71
CA LEU A 31 -17.50 -27.92 4.64
C LEU A 31 -16.93 -27.79 6.06
N THR A 32 -15.91 -28.57 6.36
CA THR A 32 -15.19 -28.49 7.65
C THR A 32 -13.76 -28.02 7.44
N TYR A 33 -13.31 -27.16 8.36
CA TYR A 33 -11.92 -26.74 8.46
C TYR A 33 -11.33 -27.27 9.75
N THR A 34 -10.14 -27.86 9.67
CA THR A 34 -9.35 -28.30 10.82
C THR A 34 -8.11 -27.45 10.88
N LEU A 35 -8.01 -26.59 11.88
CA LEU A 35 -6.88 -25.69 12.08
C LEU A 35 -5.76 -26.36 12.86
N ASN A 36 -4.51 -26.04 12.60
CA ASN A 36 -3.35 -26.53 13.34
C ASN A 36 -3.20 -25.89 14.70
N PHE A 37 -3.81 -24.72 14.92
CA PHE A 37 -3.81 -23.97 16.17
C PHE A 37 -5.10 -23.16 16.28
N ASP A 38 -5.42 -22.71 17.49
CA ASP A 38 -6.56 -21.82 17.73
C ASP A 38 -6.27 -20.46 17.11
N PHE A 39 -7.12 -20.05 16.15
CA PHE A 39 -7.01 -18.79 15.43
C PHE A 39 -8.34 -18.03 15.45
N PRO A 40 -8.50 -17.09 16.38
CA PRO A 40 -9.77 -16.33 16.55
C PRO A 40 -10.18 -15.55 15.31
N GLY A 41 -9.20 -15.08 14.50
CA GLY A 41 -9.42 -14.37 13.25
C GLY A 41 -9.86 -15.22 12.06
N PHE A 42 -10.00 -16.54 12.21
CA PHE A 42 -10.23 -17.44 11.07
C PHE A 42 -11.51 -17.14 10.28
N LEU A 43 -12.60 -16.80 10.95
CA LEU A 43 -13.85 -16.48 10.26
C LEU A 43 -13.75 -15.20 9.43
N SER A 44 -13.05 -14.18 9.92
CA SER A 44 -12.81 -12.98 9.14
C SER A 44 -11.82 -13.22 7.98
N LEU A 45 -10.85 -14.11 8.17
CA LEU A 45 -9.93 -14.52 7.11
C LEU A 45 -10.66 -15.19 5.94
N LEU A 46 -11.75 -15.92 6.18
CA LEU A 46 -12.56 -16.54 5.11
C LEU A 46 -13.25 -15.52 4.19
N SER A 47 -13.34 -14.25 4.57
CA SER A 47 -13.82 -13.16 3.70
C SER A 47 -12.73 -12.58 2.79
N TYR A 48 -11.50 -13.04 2.91
CA TYR A 48 -10.39 -12.60 2.08
C TYR A 48 -10.41 -13.32 0.72
N ALA A 49 -10.22 -12.57 -0.36
CA ALA A 49 -10.39 -13.06 -1.74
C ALA A 49 -9.77 -14.44 -2.07
N PRO A 50 -8.59 -14.84 -1.56
CA PRO A 50 -8.03 -16.17 -1.81
C PRO A 50 -8.87 -17.34 -1.29
N TYR A 51 -9.81 -17.07 -0.36
CA TYR A 51 -10.70 -18.10 0.22
C TYR A 51 -12.08 -18.13 -0.45
N GLU A 52 -12.35 -17.24 -1.39
CA GLU A 52 -13.60 -17.24 -2.13
C GLU A 52 -13.72 -18.51 -3.00
N PRO A 53 -14.92 -19.11 -3.09
CA PRO A 53 -15.10 -20.32 -3.84
C PRO A 53 -14.99 -20.08 -5.35
N ALA A 54 -14.20 -20.89 -6.03
CA ALA A 54 -14.17 -20.94 -7.49
C ALA A 54 -15.15 -21.98 -8.03
N TYR A 55 -15.85 -21.65 -9.12
CA TYR A 55 -16.73 -22.62 -9.78
C TYR A 55 -15.90 -23.66 -10.53
N GLY A 56 -15.78 -24.86 -9.96
CA GLY A 56 -14.92 -25.93 -10.42
C GLY A 56 -15.06 -26.29 -11.91
N PRO A 57 -16.27 -26.50 -12.46
CA PRO A 57 -16.44 -26.83 -13.87
C PRO A 57 -15.86 -25.78 -14.82
N LEU A 58 -16.01 -24.48 -14.51
CA LEU A 58 -15.47 -23.39 -15.32
C LEU A 58 -13.94 -23.31 -15.19
N LEU A 59 -13.43 -23.53 -13.97
CA LEU A 59 -11.99 -23.58 -13.71
C LEU A 59 -11.33 -24.75 -14.46
N GLU A 60 -11.96 -25.92 -14.52
CA GLU A 60 -11.47 -27.08 -15.27
C GLU A 60 -11.50 -26.85 -16.78
N GLU A 61 -12.52 -26.13 -17.29
CA GLU A 61 -12.68 -25.84 -18.71
C GLU A 61 -11.66 -24.80 -19.20
N PHE A 62 -11.47 -23.72 -18.46
CA PHE A 62 -10.65 -22.57 -18.88
C PHE A 62 -9.25 -22.52 -18.29
N ALA A 63 -8.96 -23.29 -17.23
CA ALA A 63 -7.65 -23.37 -16.57
C ALA A 63 -7.01 -21.99 -16.31
N ASP A 64 -5.93 -21.68 -17.00
CA ASP A 64 -5.20 -20.40 -16.88
C ASP A 64 -5.96 -19.19 -17.46
N GLN A 65 -7.03 -19.43 -18.23
CA GLN A 65 -7.92 -18.38 -18.73
C GLN A 65 -9.12 -18.10 -17.79
N PHE A 66 -9.26 -18.85 -16.68
CA PHE A 66 -10.30 -18.59 -15.70
C PHE A 66 -10.26 -17.16 -15.17
N CYS A 67 -11.38 -16.45 -15.19
CA CYS A 67 -11.53 -15.05 -14.77
C CYS A 67 -10.67 -14.02 -15.54
N THR A 68 -10.22 -14.32 -16.76
CA THR A 68 -9.48 -13.37 -17.59
C THR A 68 -10.36 -12.57 -18.56
N SER A 69 -11.61 -13.00 -18.76
CA SER A 69 -12.61 -12.32 -19.60
C SER A 69 -14.01 -12.47 -18.99
N ALA A 70 -14.98 -11.79 -19.57
CA ALA A 70 -16.39 -11.93 -19.13
C ALA A 70 -16.94 -13.34 -19.38
N GLU A 71 -16.50 -14.02 -20.44
CA GLU A 71 -16.93 -15.38 -20.78
C GLU A 71 -16.33 -16.44 -19.85
N THR A 72 -15.16 -16.15 -19.28
CA THR A 72 -14.43 -17.10 -18.40
C THR A 72 -14.60 -16.77 -16.93
N ALA A 73 -15.37 -15.73 -16.59
CA ALA A 73 -15.63 -15.31 -15.22
C ALA A 73 -17.00 -15.84 -14.73
N CYS A 74 -17.05 -16.22 -13.47
CA CYS A 74 -18.27 -16.55 -12.76
C CYS A 74 -18.28 -15.86 -11.40
N SER A 75 -19.41 -15.32 -10.99
CA SER A 75 -19.54 -14.60 -9.72
C SER A 75 -20.82 -15.03 -8.99
N CYS A 76 -20.71 -15.31 -7.70
CA CYS A 76 -21.84 -15.41 -6.77
C CYS A 76 -22.12 -14.11 -6.03
N GLY A 77 -21.31 -13.06 -6.24
CA GLY A 77 -21.44 -11.75 -5.62
C GLY A 77 -22.62 -10.94 -6.15
N ALA A 78 -22.77 -9.71 -5.66
CA ALA A 78 -23.83 -8.78 -6.02
C ALA A 78 -23.84 -8.39 -7.51
N PHE A 79 -22.69 -8.47 -8.17
CA PHE A 79 -22.50 -8.15 -9.57
C PHE A 79 -21.73 -9.26 -10.28
N TYR A 80 -21.98 -9.43 -11.57
CA TYR A 80 -21.17 -10.24 -12.46
C TYR A 80 -20.53 -9.39 -13.55
N LEU A 81 -19.36 -9.80 -14.03
CA LEU A 81 -18.65 -9.15 -15.13
C LEU A 81 -19.38 -9.43 -16.45
N ALA A 82 -19.98 -8.40 -17.04
CA ALA A 82 -20.74 -8.51 -18.29
C ALA A 82 -19.90 -8.20 -19.53
N GLU A 83 -18.98 -7.23 -19.41
CA GLU A 83 -18.09 -6.82 -20.49
C GLU A 83 -16.72 -6.50 -19.88
N TYR A 84 -15.66 -6.85 -20.60
CA TYR A 84 -14.29 -6.49 -20.24
C TYR A 84 -13.44 -6.29 -21.50
N THR A 85 -12.99 -5.07 -21.71
CA THR A 85 -12.00 -4.73 -22.73
C THR A 85 -10.83 -4.05 -22.04
N PRO A 86 -9.64 -4.68 -22.03
CA PRO A 86 -8.45 -4.10 -21.41
C PRO A 86 -8.15 -2.69 -21.92
N LEU A 87 -7.88 -1.77 -21.01
CA LEU A 87 -7.59 -0.36 -21.30
C LEU A 87 -8.69 0.42 -22.03
N GLU A 88 -9.93 -0.08 -21.99
CA GLU A 88 -11.12 0.63 -22.49
C GLU A 88 -12.20 0.70 -21.42
N ASN A 89 -12.79 -0.43 -21.08
CA ASN A 89 -13.86 -0.49 -20.08
C ASN A 89 -14.00 -1.87 -19.43
N TRP A 90 -14.65 -1.89 -18.30
CA TRP A 90 -15.32 -3.06 -17.79
C TRP A 90 -16.74 -2.69 -17.31
N VAL A 91 -17.69 -3.58 -17.54
CA VAL A 91 -19.09 -3.40 -17.18
C VAL A 91 -19.51 -4.53 -16.27
N MET A 92 -19.95 -4.19 -15.08
CA MET A 92 -20.57 -5.11 -14.14
C MET A 92 -22.07 -4.89 -14.10
N LYS A 93 -22.85 -5.97 -14.11
CA LYS A 93 -24.31 -5.94 -14.00
C LYS A 93 -24.76 -6.64 -12.72
N LYS A 94 -25.87 -6.18 -12.17
CA LYS A 94 -26.53 -6.80 -11.02
C LYS A 94 -26.72 -8.28 -11.27
N ASN A 95 -26.33 -9.09 -10.30
CA ASN A 95 -26.53 -10.56 -10.34
C ASN A 95 -27.88 -10.89 -9.73
N PRO A 96 -28.87 -11.32 -10.54
CA PRO A 96 -30.20 -11.68 -10.04
C PRO A 96 -30.20 -12.95 -9.18
N GLU A 97 -29.16 -13.79 -9.33
CA GLU A 97 -29.01 -15.04 -8.57
C GLU A 97 -28.24 -14.85 -7.25
N ASN A 98 -27.82 -13.62 -6.93
CA ASN A 98 -27.20 -13.33 -5.64
C ASN A 98 -28.20 -13.53 -4.51
N TYR A 99 -27.76 -14.13 -3.41
CA TYR A 99 -28.61 -14.42 -2.24
C TYR A 99 -29.26 -13.17 -1.62
N ASP A 100 -28.68 -11.99 -1.82
CA ASP A 100 -29.19 -10.71 -1.30
C ASP A 100 -29.45 -9.70 -2.44
N ALA A 101 -29.91 -10.19 -3.60
CA ALA A 101 -30.15 -9.37 -4.78
C ALA A 101 -31.16 -8.23 -4.54
N ASP A 102 -32.11 -8.39 -3.61
CA ASP A 102 -33.10 -7.37 -3.28
C ASP A 102 -32.48 -6.14 -2.58
N SER A 103 -31.32 -6.30 -1.94
CA SER A 103 -30.55 -5.20 -1.32
C SER A 103 -29.62 -4.48 -2.30
N VAL A 104 -29.52 -4.93 -3.54
CA VAL A 104 -28.70 -4.31 -4.58
C VAL A 104 -29.55 -3.37 -5.43
N TYR A 105 -29.32 -2.06 -5.30
CA TYR A 105 -30.13 -1.01 -5.95
C TYR A 105 -29.53 -0.49 -7.25
N ILE A 106 -28.25 -0.79 -7.53
CA ILE A 106 -27.54 -0.37 -8.74
C ILE A 106 -27.63 -1.53 -9.74
N ASP A 107 -28.12 -1.27 -10.93
CA ASP A 107 -28.25 -2.29 -11.98
C ASP A 107 -26.96 -2.50 -12.76
N THR A 108 -26.19 -1.43 -12.98
CA THR A 108 -24.97 -1.47 -13.79
C THR A 108 -23.92 -0.53 -13.22
N VAL A 109 -22.71 -1.05 -13.09
CA VAL A 109 -21.50 -0.26 -12.77
C VAL A 109 -20.57 -0.34 -13.98
N ARG A 110 -20.18 0.81 -14.49
CA ARG A 110 -19.26 0.91 -15.63
C ARG A 110 -18.00 1.65 -15.22
N TYR A 111 -16.86 1.01 -15.42
CA TYR A 111 -15.55 1.65 -15.33
C TYR A 111 -15.04 1.95 -16.73
N ILE A 112 -14.63 3.18 -16.95
CA ILE A 112 -14.05 3.65 -18.21
C ILE A 112 -12.59 3.96 -17.94
N TYR A 113 -11.69 3.35 -18.71
CA TYR A 113 -10.28 3.69 -18.62
C TYR A 113 -10.03 5.08 -19.19
N ASN A 114 -9.34 5.91 -18.41
CA ASN A 114 -8.97 7.26 -18.81
C ASN A 114 -7.57 7.56 -18.31
N GLN A 115 -6.61 7.63 -19.22
CA GLN A 115 -5.21 7.89 -18.90
C GLN A 115 -5.00 9.31 -18.32
N GLU A 116 -5.90 10.25 -18.62
CA GLU A 116 -5.89 11.63 -18.14
C GLU A 116 -6.99 11.88 -17.10
N GLU A 117 -7.35 10.85 -16.32
CA GLU A 117 -8.45 10.89 -15.36
C GLU A 117 -8.35 12.08 -14.39
N LEU A 118 -7.16 12.36 -13.85
CA LEU A 118 -6.95 13.46 -12.89
C LEU A 118 -7.19 14.85 -13.48
N ILE A 119 -7.12 14.99 -14.81
CA ILE A 119 -7.34 16.25 -15.53
C ILE A 119 -8.76 16.33 -16.06
N SER A 120 -9.20 15.29 -16.77
CA SER A 120 -10.47 15.28 -17.48
C SER A 120 -11.65 14.71 -16.67
N GLY A 121 -11.38 13.84 -15.69
CA GLY A 121 -12.42 13.19 -14.90
C GLY A 121 -13.36 14.17 -14.17
N PRO A 122 -12.85 15.15 -13.41
CA PRO A 122 -13.70 16.14 -12.75
C PRO A 122 -14.62 16.90 -13.72
N GLU A 123 -14.11 17.28 -14.89
CA GLU A 123 -14.92 17.93 -15.92
C GLU A 123 -15.97 17.00 -16.54
N MET A 124 -15.70 15.70 -16.63
CA MET A 124 -16.69 14.69 -17.06
C MET A 124 -17.82 14.55 -16.02
N VAL A 125 -17.51 14.58 -14.72
CA VAL A 125 -18.53 14.64 -13.65
C VAL A 125 -19.38 15.89 -13.79
N LYS A 126 -18.78 17.05 -13.97
CA LYS A 126 -19.49 18.33 -14.15
C LYS A 126 -20.45 18.31 -15.34
N ARG A 127 -20.12 17.58 -16.41
CA ARG A 127 -20.99 17.40 -17.58
C ARG A 127 -22.00 16.25 -17.43
N GLY A 128 -21.95 15.50 -16.34
CA GLY A 128 -22.81 14.34 -16.11
C GLY A 128 -22.50 13.13 -17.01
N GLU A 129 -21.27 13.01 -17.48
CA GLU A 129 -20.80 11.89 -18.31
C GLU A 129 -20.39 10.68 -17.44
N ILE A 130 -19.94 10.94 -16.23
CA ILE A 130 -19.60 9.95 -15.20
C ILE A 130 -20.11 10.43 -13.85
N ASP A 131 -20.23 9.52 -12.89
CA ASP A 131 -20.78 9.78 -11.55
C ASP A 131 -19.71 10.11 -10.51
N GLN A 132 -18.47 9.74 -10.74
CA GLN A 132 -17.36 9.91 -9.78
C GLN A 132 -16.03 10.12 -10.49
N ALA A 133 -15.23 11.03 -9.97
CA ALA A 133 -13.81 11.23 -10.32
C ALA A 133 -13.02 11.70 -9.10
N THR A 134 -11.69 11.59 -9.18
CA THR A 134 -10.79 12.10 -8.15
C THR A 134 -10.40 13.55 -8.46
N ILE A 135 -10.40 14.41 -7.45
CA ILE A 135 -9.93 15.80 -7.54
C ILE A 135 -8.52 15.88 -6.99
N SER A 136 -7.59 16.42 -7.78
CA SER A 136 -6.23 16.73 -7.33
C SER A 136 -6.16 18.03 -6.54
N SER A 137 -5.13 18.18 -5.72
CA SER A 137 -4.89 19.42 -4.95
C SER A 137 -4.74 20.65 -5.85
N ASP A 138 -4.35 20.50 -7.11
CA ASP A 138 -4.18 21.63 -8.06
C ASP A 138 -5.48 22.36 -8.38
N ILE A 139 -6.61 21.65 -8.38
CA ILE A 139 -7.91 22.19 -8.78
C ILE A 139 -8.88 22.29 -7.61
N LEU A 140 -8.59 21.69 -6.47
CA LEU A 140 -9.47 21.60 -5.30
C LEU A 140 -9.98 22.98 -4.86
N ASP A 141 -9.07 23.93 -4.64
CA ASP A 141 -9.45 25.29 -4.20
C ASP A 141 -10.37 25.99 -5.19
N SER A 142 -10.14 25.83 -6.50
CA SER A 142 -11.00 26.41 -7.53
C SER A 142 -12.39 25.81 -7.56
N TRP A 143 -12.49 24.49 -7.32
CA TRP A 143 -13.77 23.78 -7.25
C TRP A 143 -14.56 24.13 -6.01
N LEU A 144 -13.90 24.30 -4.87
CA LEU A 144 -14.53 24.73 -3.61
C LEU A 144 -14.98 26.20 -3.66
N ALA A 145 -14.31 27.04 -4.44
CA ALA A 145 -14.66 28.46 -4.61
C ALA A 145 -15.81 28.70 -5.62
N ASP A 146 -16.11 27.75 -6.50
CA ASP A 146 -17.15 27.86 -7.52
C ASP A 146 -18.48 27.31 -6.98
N ASP A 147 -19.51 28.18 -6.92
CA ASP A 147 -20.87 27.83 -6.46
C ASP A 147 -21.51 26.67 -7.27
N THR A 148 -21.04 26.39 -8.47
CA THR A 148 -21.59 25.32 -9.32
C THR A 148 -20.92 23.95 -9.07
N THR A 149 -19.76 23.91 -8.42
CA THR A 149 -18.97 22.69 -8.21
C THR A 149 -18.71 22.36 -6.75
N LYS A 150 -18.73 23.33 -5.84
CA LYS A 150 -18.42 23.13 -4.42
C LYS A 150 -19.24 22.01 -3.77
N ASP A 151 -20.52 21.89 -4.12
CA ASP A 151 -21.41 20.88 -3.56
C ASP A 151 -21.21 19.47 -4.19
N MET A 152 -20.42 19.39 -5.25
CA MET A 152 -20.01 18.11 -5.87
C MET A 152 -18.79 17.51 -5.18
N VAL A 153 -18.02 18.33 -4.45
CA VAL A 153 -16.81 17.88 -3.75
C VAL A 153 -17.18 17.20 -2.44
N SER A 154 -16.78 15.96 -2.27
CA SER A 154 -16.85 15.26 -0.98
C SER A 154 -15.46 14.98 -0.48
N MET A 155 -15.23 15.26 0.81
CA MET A 155 -13.97 14.88 1.45
C MET A 155 -13.94 13.36 1.60
N GLU A 156 -12.79 12.77 1.27
CA GLU A 156 -12.55 11.37 1.49
C GLU A 156 -12.56 11.07 3.00
N ARG A 157 -13.16 9.96 3.40
CA ARG A 157 -13.13 9.55 4.80
C ARG A 157 -11.84 8.79 5.07
N PRO A 158 -11.25 8.95 6.28
CA PRO A 158 -10.12 8.12 6.67
C PRO A 158 -10.47 6.64 6.55
N GLU A 159 -9.65 5.87 5.86
CA GLU A 159 -9.81 4.43 5.78
C GLU A 159 -9.47 3.80 7.14
N THR A 160 -10.35 2.96 7.66
CA THR A 160 -10.16 2.28 8.95
C THR A 160 -9.38 0.96 8.84
N GLY A 161 -9.21 0.46 7.65
CA GLY A 161 -8.57 -0.84 7.38
C GLY A 161 -7.18 -0.75 6.78
N LYS A 162 -6.58 0.44 6.69
CA LYS A 162 -5.23 0.63 6.13
C LYS A 162 -4.43 1.60 6.96
N SER A 163 -3.14 1.31 7.07
CA SER A 163 -2.13 2.19 7.65
C SER A 163 -1.12 2.60 6.60
N TYR A 164 -0.86 3.91 6.51
CA TYR A 164 0.15 4.48 5.63
C TYR A 164 1.37 4.91 6.43
N PHE A 165 2.56 4.57 5.96
CA PHE A 165 3.82 4.85 6.65
C PHE A 165 4.99 4.96 5.67
N TYR A 166 6.13 5.42 6.15
CA TYR A 166 7.38 5.39 5.38
C TYR A 166 8.19 4.18 5.77
N ILE A 167 8.77 3.51 4.76
CA ILE A 167 9.66 2.37 4.98
C ILE A 167 11.02 2.60 4.34
N PHE A 168 12.02 2.03 4.98
CA PHE A 168 13.36 1.87 4.42
C PHE A 168 13.56 0.46 3.87
N ASN A 169 14.27 0.36 2.74
CA ASN A 169 14.75 -0.92 2.26
C ASN A 169 16.11 -1.24 2.92
N PHE A 170 16.16 -2.30 3.70
CA PHE A 170 17.39 -2.80 4.33
C PHE A 170 18.20 -3.69 3.40
N LEU A 171 17.62 -4.17 2.32
CA LEU A 171 18.26 -5.03 1.34
C LEU A 171 18.89 -4.21 0.21
N PRO A 172 19.95 -4.71 -0.45
CA PRO A 172 20.45 -4.08 -1.65
C PRO A 172 19.40 -4.09 -2.75
N TYR A 173 19.37 -3.01 -3.52
CA TYR A 173 18.52 -2.88 -4.68
C TYR A 173 18.83 -3.97 -5.72
N ARG A 174 17.81 -4.64 -6.24
CA ARG A 174 17.95 -5.74 -7.19
C ARG A 174 17.46 -5.33 -8.58
N HIS A 175 18.31 -4.69 -9.36
CA HIS A 175 18.00 -4.26 -10.72
C HIS A 175 17.56 -5.39 -11.65
N GLU A 176 18.14 -6.58 -11.47
CA GLU A 176 17.88 -7.75 -12.32
C GLU A 176 16.44 -8.25 -12.30
N PHE A 177 15.67 -7.89 -11.28
CA PHE A 177 14.25 -8.30 -11.15
C PHE A 177 13.27 -7.22 -11.56
N SER A 178 13.75 -6.01 -11.92
CA SER A 178 12.91 -4.91 -12.35
C SER A 178 13.09 -4.62 -13.82
N ASN A 179 11.99 -4.59 -14.57
CA ASN A 179 11.96 -4.05 -15.93
C ASN A 179 11.93 -2.51 -15.92
N TRP A 180 11.88 -1.89 -14.76
CA TRP A 180 11.91 -0.45 -14.60
C TRP A 180 13.35 0.02 -14.49
N THR A 181 13.77 0.79 -15.49
CA THR A 181 15.05 1.47 -15.50
C THR A 181 14.82 2.97 -15.49
N VAL A 182 15.43 3.66 -14.54
CA VAL A 182 15.40 5.12 -14.49
C VAL A 182 16.72 5.66 -14.99
N THR A 183 16.68 6.30 -16.13
CA THR A 183 17.87 6.89 -16.73
C THR A 183 18.52 7.89 -15.77
N GLY A 184 19.78 7.67 -15.44
CA GLY A 184 20.57 8.53 -14.55
C GLY A 184 20.41 8.24 -13.04
N VAL A 185 19.49 7.38 -12.63
CA VAL A 185 19.35 6.99 -11.21
C VAL A 185 20.42 5.99 -10.79
N ASP A 186 20.76 5.05 -11.65
CA ASP A 186 21.81 4.05 -11.38
C ASP A 186 23.17 4.69 -11.08
N ALA A 187 23.50 5.80 -11.74
CA ALA A 187 24.72 6.56 -11.48
C ALA A 187 24.73 7.25 -10.10
N GLN A 188 23.58 7.35 -9.44
CA GLN A 188 23.41 7.97 -8.13
C GLN A 188 23.15 6.96 -7.03
N TYR A 189 23.00 5.68 -7.38
CA TYR A 189 22.80 4.62 -6.41
C TYR A 189 24.15 4.13 -5.85
N GLU A 190 24.29 4.19 -4.54
CA GLU A 190 25.49 3.84 -3.80
C GLU A 190 25.16 2.72 -2.77
N PRO A 191 25.05 1.44 -3.22
CA PRO A 191 24.52 0.36 -2.39
C PRO A 191 25.35 0.11 -1.12
N ASP A 192 26.67 0.16 -1.21
CA ASP A 192 27.55 -0.06 -0.06
C ASP A 192 27.45 1.09 0.94
N ASN A 193 27.31 2.31 0.44
CA ASN A 193 27.13 3.50 1.26
C ASN A 193 25.79 3.43 2.00
N TRP A 194 24.72 3.10 1.28
CA TRP A 194 23.39 2.91 1.84
C TRP A 194 23.33 1.79 2.87
N ALA A 195 23.92 0.63 2.57
CA ALA A 195 23.93 -0.53 3.48
C ALA A 195 24.55 -0.19 4.85
N LYS A 196 25.61 0.64 4.87
CA LYS A 196 26.19 1.13 6.12
C LYS A 196 25.26 2.11 6.84
N ALA A 197 24.70 3.08 6.11
CA ALA A 197 23.86 4.11 6.66
C ALA A 197 22.57 3.52 7.27
N ILE A 198 21.86 2.65 6.55
CA ILE A 198 20.57 2.12 7.00
C ILE A 198 20.71 1.20 8.23
N ASN A 199 21.85 0.55 8.42
CA ASN A 199 22.12 -0.26 9.60
C ASN A 199 22.43 0.58 10.85
N SER A 200 22.78 1.88 10.70
CA SER A 200 22.94 2.78 11.86
C SER A 200 21.60 3.10 12.52
N THR A 201 21.51 2.83 13.80
CA THR A 201 20.33 3.21 14.60
C THR A 201 20.20 4.72 14.71
N ASN A 202 21.32 5.44 14.78
CA ASN A 202 21.31 6.89 14.85
C ASN A 202 20.79 7.51 13.55
N PHE A 203 21.19 6.97 12.39
CA PHE A 203 20.65 7.39 11.10
C PHE A 203 19.12 7.24 11.02
N ARG A 204 18.59 6.05 11.39
CA ARG A 204 17.14 5.82 11.38
C ARG A 204 16.38 6.72 12.37
N ARG A 205 16.95 6.96 13.56
CA ARG A 205 16.36 7.85 14.56
C ARG A 205 16.38 9.32 14.11
N ALA A 206 17.43 9.75 13.42
CA ALA A 206 17.48 11.08 12.83
C ALA A 206 16.28 11.30 11.89
N PHE A 207 15.98 10.33 11.00
CA PHE A 207 14.79 10.37 10.15
C PHE A 207 13.49 10.35 10.95
N LEU A 208 13.35 9.45 11.93
CA LEU A 208 12.14 9.37 12.75
C LEU A 208 11.75 10.71 13.38
N TYR A 209 12.73 11.41 13.92
CA TYR A 209 12.49 12.72 14.54
C TYR A 209 12.45 13.89 13.53
N ALA A 210 12.96 13.70 12.32
CA ALA A 210 12.92 14.72 11.28
C ALA A 210 11.59 14.76 10.53
N ILE A 211 10.86 13.65 10.44
CA ILE A 211 9.61 13.56 9.66
C ILE A 211 8.47 14.25 10.39
N ASN A 212 7.91 15.29 9.75
CA ASN A 212 6.66 15.94 10.17
C ASN A 212 5.51 15.46 9.28
N PRO A 213 4.66 14.53 9.75
CA PRO A 213 3.58 13.98 8.93
C PRO A 213 2.54 15.02 8.51
N SER A 214 2.35 16.10 9.30
CA SER A 214 1.40 17.15 8.98
C SER A 214 1.67 17.81 7.63
N VAL A 215 2.94 17.96 7.26
CA VAL A 215 3.34 18.67 6.04
C VAL A 215 2.96 17.89 4.78
N THR A 216 3.13 16.57 4.80
CA THR A 216 2.75 15.70 3.68
C THR A 216 1.26 15.45 3.62
N LEU A 217 0.60 15.29 4.76
CA LEU A 217 -0.87 15.14 4.85
C LEU A 217 -1.60 16.39 4.38
N ALA A 218 -1.07 17.59 4.66
CA ALA A 218 -1.65 18.85 4.21
C ALA A 218 -1.69 18.99 2.67
N VAL A 219 -0.93 18.20 1.92
CA VAL A 219 -1.00 18.19 0.45
C VAL A 219 -2.35 17.67 -0.04
N THR A 220 -2.83 16.58 0.56
CA THR A 220 -4.08 15.92 0.15
C THR A 220 -5.28 16.30 1.00
N ALA A 221 -5.04 16.72 2.24
CA ALA A 221 -6.08 17.11 3.19
C ALA A 221 -5.71 18.44 3.86
N PRO A 222 -5.72 19.57 3.12
CA PRO A 222 -5.30 20.87 3.64
C PRO A 222 -6.13 21.31 4.84
N GLU A 223 -7.41 20.94 4.88
CA GLU A 223 -8.27 21.13 6.02
C GLU A 223 -8.50 19.79 6.75
N GLY A 224 -8.08 19.70 7.99
CA GLY A 224 -8.34 18.52 8.84
C GLY A 224 -7.32 17.38 8.71
N TYR A 225 -6.10 17.65 8.23
CA TYR A 225 -5.03 16.64 8.13
C TYR A 225 -4.74 15.91 9.45
N ASP A 226 -5.00 16.54 10.60
CA ASP A 226 -4.82 15.93 11.92
C ASP A 226 -5.71 14.68 12.12
N ASN A 227 -6.83 14.58 11.41
CA ASN A 227 -7.71 13.42 11.46
C ASN A 227 -7.11 12.18 10.75
N TYR A 228 -6.08 12.38 9.95
CA TYR A 228 -5.40 11.31 9.20
C TYR A 228 -4.08 10.87 9.85
N LYS A 229 -3.65 11.53 10.92
CA LYS A 229 -2.44 11.15 11.64
C LYS A 229 -2.67 9.87 12.42
N LEU A 230 -1.76 8.93 12.24
CA LEU A 230 -1.69 7.70 13.01
C LEU A 230 -0.45 7.73 13.90
N HIS A 231 -0.58 7.22 15.12
CA HIS A 231 0.54 7.04 16.04
C HIS A 231 0.85 5.57 16.29
N THR A 232 0.03 4.69 15.71
CA THR A 232 0.15 3.23 15.76
C THR A 232 0.08 2.65 14.36
N ILE A 233 0.66 1.46 14.14
CA ILE A 233 0.50 0.74 12.87
C ILE A 233 -0.95 0.31 12.68
N THR A 234 -1.59 -0.24 13.72
CA THR A 234 -3.03 -0.55 13.66
C THR A 234 -3.83 0.75 13.70
N PRO A 235 -4.70 1.02 12.72
CA PRO A 235 -5.49 2.24 12.71
C PRO A 235 -6.57 2.26 13.82
N PRO A 236 -6.99 3.44 14.27
CA PRO A 236 -8.10 3.58 15.21
C PRO A 236 -9.39 2.96 14.66
N SER A 237 -10.22 2.45 15.54
CA SER A 237 -11.53 1.83 15.22
C SER A 237 -11.44 0.53 14.41
N PHE A 238 -10.23 0.00 14.19
CA PHE A 238 -10.05 -1.29 13.52
C PHE A 238 -10.47 -2.46 14.41
N CYS A 239 -10.05 -2.45 15.67
CA CYS A 239 -10.39 -3.49 16.64
C CYS A 239 -10.42 -2.96 18.06
N ALA A 240 -11.13 -3.67 18.93
CA ALA A 240 -11.24 -3.35 20.35
C ALA A 240 -11.01 -4.59 21.21
N ASN A 241 -10.56 -4.37 22.44
CA ASN A 241 -10.45 -5.44 23.43
C ASN A 241 -11.83 -5.91 23.91
N SER A 242 -11.88 -6.96 24.73
CA SER A 242 -13.12 -7.53 25.29
C SER A 242 -13.95 -6.57 26.15
N LYS A 243 -13.43 -5.39 26.49
CA LYS A 243 -14.14 -4.33 27.23
C LYS A 243 -14.64 -3.21 26.31
N GLY A 244 -14.46 -3.33 24.99
CA GLY A 244 -14.83 -2.31 24.01
C GLY A 244 -13.84 -1.13 23.94
N VAL A 245 -12.65 -1.24 24.54
CA VAL A 245 -11.61 -0.21 24.43
C VAL A 245 -10.86 -0.43 23.13
N ASP A 246 -10.72 0.62 22.32
CA ASP A 246 -9.96 0.59 21.07
C ASP A 246 -8.53 0.11 21.30
N TYR A 247 -8.00 -0.68 20.38
CA TYR A 247 -6.65 -1.22 20.49
C TYR A 247 -5.60 -0.12 20.64
N THR A 248 -5.76 0.99 19.92
CA THR A 248 -4.82 2.13 19.95
C THR A 248 -4.79 2.84 21.30
N GLU A 249 -5.84 2.65 22.13
CA GLU A 249 -5.95 3.19 23.48
C GLU A 249 -5.47 2.19 24.56
N CYS A 250 -5.03 0.99 24.15
CA CYS A 250 -4.61 -0.05 25.10
C CYS A 250 -3.15 0.14 25.56
N GLY A 251 -2.92 0.03 26.85
CA GLY A 251 -1.58 -0.01 27.45
C GLY A 251 -0.73 1.20 27.10
N GLY A 252 0.51 0.95 26.63
CA GLY A 252 1.45 2.00 26.26
C GLY A 252 1.12 2.72 24.94
N LEU A 253 0.24 2.17 24.11
CA LEU A 253 -0.12 2.74 22.81
C LEU A 253 -0.82 4.09 22.96
N ALA A 254 -1.66 4.24 23.99
CA ALA A 254 -2.35 5.48 24.30
C ALA A 254 -1.42 6.69 24.58
N ASN A 255 -0.13 6.43 24.84
CA ASN A 255 0.86 7.48 25.09
C ASN A 255 1.71 7.82 23.88
N LEU A 256 1.49 7.16 22.74
CA LEU A 256 2.19 7.48 21.51
C LEU A 256 1.68 8.80 20.94
N SER A 257 2.60 9.58 20.38
CA SER A 257 2.33 10.88 19.77
C SER A 257 3.28 11.08 18.59
N ASP A 258 3.17 12.20 17.90
CA ASP A 258 4.11 12.57 16.86
C ASP A 258 5.54 12.54 17.38
N PHE A 259 6.43 11.91 16.62
CA PHE A 259 7.85 11.87 16.94
C PHE A 259 8.62 13.12 16.48
N PHE A 260 8.02 13.98 15.67
CA PHE A 260 8.70 15.15 15.11
C PHE A 260 9.32 16.03 16.19
N ASP A 261 10.66 16.14 16.15
CA ASP A 261 11.47 16.92 17.08
C ASP A 261 12.79 17.26 16.39
N GLU A 262 12.91 18.49 15.87
CA GLU A 262 14.08 18.93 15.12
C GLU A 262 15.38 18.87 15.94
N ALA A 263 15.32 19.16 17.24
CA ALA A 263 16.49 19.12 18.10
C ALA A 263 17.03 17.70 18.24
N LYS A 264 16.15 16.74 18.49
CA LYS A 264 16.52 15.31 18.54
C LYS A 264 16.95 14.78 17.17
N ALA A 265 16.30 15.21 16.09
CA ALA A 265 16.70 14.84 14.73
C ALA A 265 18.17 15.23 14.48
N LYS A 266 18.54 16.44 14.84
CA LYS A 266 19.92 16.96 14.70
C LYS A 266 20.89 16.25 15.63
N GLU A 267 20.51 15.97 16.89
CA GLU A 267 21.33 15.20 17.83
C GLU A 267 21.67 13.81 17.29
N TYR A 268 20.67 13.08 16.79
CA TYR A 268 20.89 11.75 16.21
C TYR A 268 21.62 11.80 14.88
N ARG A 269 21.40 12.85 14.06
CA ARG A 269 22.17 13.09 12.84
C ARG A 269 23.66 13.25 13.17
N ASP A 270 24.00 14.10 14.13
CA ASP A 270 25.40 14.39 14.49
C ASP A 270 26.10 13.12 15.00
N ALA A 271 25.41 12.32 15.83
CA ALA A 271 25.90 11.00 16.25
C ALA A 271 26.05 10.03 15.06
N ALA A 272 25.13 10.05 14.10
CA ALA A 272 25.22 9.25 12.89
C ALA A 272 26.39 9.71 11.99
N VAL A 273 26.65 11.00 11.86
CA VAL A 273 27.78 11.53 11.08
C VAL A 273 29.10 11.03 11.65
N GLU A 274 29.29 11.05 12.96
CA GLU A 274 30.50 10.54 13.62
C GLU A 274 30.67 9.03 13.36
N GLU A 275 29.65 8.24 13.63
CA GLU A 275 29.62 6.78 13.45
C GLU A 275 29.87 6.39 11.99
N LEU A 276 29.16 7.02 11.05
CA LEU A 276 29.20 6.66 9.64
C LEU A 276 30.48 7.15 8.96
N THR A 277 31.05 8.27 9.39
CA THR A 277 32.38 8.70 8.94
C THR A 277 33.45 7.69 9.33
N ALA A 278 33.41 7.18 10.56
CA ALA A 278 34.31 6.12 11.01
C ALA A 278 34.14 4.80 10.23
N ALA A 279 32.92 4.54 9.75
CA ALA A 279 32.61 3.39 8.89
C ALA A 279 32.95 3.62 7.41
N GLY A 280 33.47 4.79 7.03
CA GLY A 280 33.85 5.15 5.66
C GLY A 280 32.66 5.42 4.75
N VAL A 281 31.55 5.97 5.29
CA VAL A 281 30.42 6.47 4.52
C VAL A 281 30.77 7.83 3.93
N THR A 282 30.35 8.07 2.70
CA THR A 282 30.47 9.38 2.02
C THR A 282 29.16 10.15 2.11
N PHE A 283 29.25 11.45 2.25
CA PHE A 283 28.11 12.36 2.35
C PHE A 283 28.03 13.29 1.13
N PRO A 284 26.80 13.74 0.73
CA PRO A 284 25.52 13.33 1.28
C PRO A 284 25.17 11.88 0.94
N ILE A 285 24.48 11.20 1.86
CA ILE A 285 23.95 9.86 1.61
C ILE A 285 22.78 9.98 0.63
N LYS A 286 22.90 9.36 -0.53
CA LYS A 286 21.90 9.42 -1.58
C LYS A 286 20.79 8.39 -1.31
N ILE A 287 19.52 8.83 -1.41
CA ILE A 287 18.34 8.04 -1.05
C ILE A 287 17.32 8.12 -2.17
N GLN A 288 17.11 7.01 -2.88
CA GLN A 288 16.09 6.94 -3.93
C GLN A 288 14.70 6.81 -3.31
N TYR A 289 13.80 7.71 -3.74
CA TYR A 289 12.42 7.77 -3.30
C TYR A 289 11.48 7.77 -4.52
N PRO A 290 11.04 6.57 -4.98
CA PRO A 290 10.14 6.46 -6.13
C PRO A 290 8.69 6.72 -5.74
N TYR A 291 7.92 7.21 -6.74
CA TYR A 291 6.48 7.38 -6.64
C TYR A 291 5.78 6.82 -7.88
N ASN A 292 4.49 6.46 -7.74
CA ASN A 292 3.63 6.08 -8.85
C ASN A 292 2.88 7.32 -9.36
N PRO A 293 3.10 7.76 -10.62
CA PRO A 293 2.45 8.95 -11.16
C PRO A 293 0.93 8.78 -11.37
N ALA A 294 0.40 7.56 -11.32
CA ALA A 294 -1.04 7.31 -11.36
C ALA A 294 -1.74 7.59 -10.02
N VAL A 295 -0.99 7.77 -8.92
CA VAL A 295 -1.55 8.10 -7.61
C VAL A 295 -1.55 9.62 -7.44
N VAL A 296 -2.74 10.16 -7.17
CA VAL A 296 -2.95 11.61 -7.00
C VAL A 296 -2.00 12.19 -5.98
N ASP A 297 -1.37 13.31 -6.35
CA ASP A 297 -0.52 14.13 -5.50
C ASP A 297 0.66 13.41 -4.82
N TRP A 298 0.95 12.16 -5.16
CA TRP A 298 2.07 11.45 -4.56
C TRP A 298 3.42 12.10 -4.89
N ASP A 299 3.60 12.61 -6.10
CA ASP A 299 4.78 13.37 -6.50
C ASP A 299 4.97 14.64 -5.63
N LYS A 300 3.88 15.38 -5.36
CA LYS A 300 3.89 16.55 -4.51
C LYS A 300 4.20 16.19 -3.06
N GLN A 301 3.59 15.11 -2.55
CA GLN A 301 3.93 14.58 -1.22
C GLN A 301 5.42 14.24 -1.12
N CYS A 302 6.01 13.63 -2.15
CA CYS A 302 7.44 13.34 -2.20
C CYS A 302 8.29 14.62 -2.18
N GLN A 303 7.89 15.65 -2.94
CA GLN A 303 8.61 16.94 -2.96
C GLN A 303 8.56 17.64 -1.60
N VAL A 304 7.39 17.70 -1.00
CA VAL A 304 7.20 18.34 0.32
C VAL A 304 7.96 17.56 1.41
N PHE A 305 7.88 16.23 1.40
CA PHE A 305 8.65 15.37 2.30
C PHE A 305 10.15 15.63 2.17
N LYS A 306 10.67 15.60 0.93
CA LYS A 306 12.08 15.88 0.66
C LYS A 306 12.50 17.23 1.24
N GLN A 307 11.77 18.30 0.90
CA GLN A 307 12.09 19.66 1.35
C GLN A 307 12.11 19.75 2.88
N GLN A 308 11.12 19.18 3.54
CA GLN A 308 10.99 19.23 4.98
C GLN A 308 12.08 18.43 5.69
N VAL A 309 12.34 17.19 5.26
CA VAL A 309 13.32 16.32 5.92
C VAL A 309 14.75 16.81 5.65
N GLU A 310 15.06 17.21 4.41
CA GLU A 310 16.38 17.78 4.09
C GLU A 310 16.64 19.10 4.81
N ALA A 311 15.62 19.96 4.99
CA ALA A 311 15.78 21.20 5.74
C ALA A 311 16.20 20.95 7.21
N VAL A 312 15.68 19.90 7.83
CA VAL A 312 16.04 19.53 9.20
C VAL A 312 17.40 18.84 9.27
N LEU A 313 17.62 17.83 8.41
CA LEU A 313 18.79 16.97 8.49
C LEU A 313 20.04 17.56 7.85
N ASN A 314 19.91 18.47 6.89
CA ASN A 314 21.04 19.13 6.23
C ASN A 314 21.40 20.49 6.85
N ASP A 315 20.77 20.87 7.96
CA ASP A 315 21.11 22.13 8.63
C ASP A 315 22.57 22.15 9.09
N GLY A 316 23.38 22.93 8.38
CA GLY A 316 24.82 23.11 8.64
C GLY A 316 25.73 21.96 8.14
N PHE A 317 25.19 20.89 7.55
CA PHE A 317 25.95 19.77 7.00
C PHE A 317 25.15 19.00 5.94
N ASP A 318 25.71 18.77 4.76
CA ASP A 318 25.08 17.98 3.69
C ASP A 318 25.03 16.49 4.06
N PHE A 319 24.04 16.10 4.90
CA PHE A 319 23.93 14.75 5.45
C PHE A 319 23.29 13.77 4.48
N ILE A 320 22.19 14.17 3.84
CA ILE A 320 21.42 13.33 2.92
C ILE A 320 21.07 14.04 1.62
N SER A 321 20.77 13.28 0.59
CA SER A 321 20.19 13.78 -0.66
C SER A 321 19.07 12.82 -1.10
N ILE A 322 17.82 13.25 -0.98
CA ILE A 322 16.65 12.48 -1.42
C ILE A 322 16.44 12.69 -2.92
N ILE A 323 16.46 11.61 -3.68
CA ILE A 323 16.33 11.60 -5.13
C ILE A 323 14.94 11.05 -5.46
N ILE A 324 14.03 11.95 -5.82
CA ILE A 324 12.67 11.59 -6.21
C ILE A 324 12.70 11.05 -7.62
N THR A 325 12.10 9.87 -7.84
CA THR A 325 12.08 9.19 -9.13
C THR A 325 10.67 8.77 -9.49
N GLN A 326 10.29 9.04 -10.74
CA GLN A 326 9.00 8.59 -11.26
C GLN A 326 9.09 7.11 -11.65
N GLY A 327 8.25 6.29 -11.04
CA GLY A 327 8.06 4.90 -11.43
C GLY A 327 7.07 4.75 -12.60
N PRO A 328 6.82 3.50 -13.05
CA PRO A 328 5.80 3.24 -14.04
C PRO A 328 4.40 3.49 -13.46
N SER A 329 3.49 4.03 -14.28
CA SER A 329 2.09 4.27 -13.88
C SER A 329 1.31 2.97 -13.68
N ASP A 330 1.63 1.97 -14.48
CA ASP A 330 1.11 0.62 -14.40
C ASP A 330 2.16 -0.34 -13.84
N ASN A 331 1.71 -1.40 -13.19
CA ASN A 331 2.60 -2.42 -12.62
C ASN A 331 3.65 -1.92 -11.59
N PHE A 332 3.46 -0.75 -10.99
CA PHE A 332 4.36 -0.17 -9.99
C PHE A 332 4.65 -1.15 -8.85
N LEU A 333 3.64 -1.91 -8.43
CA LEU A 333 3.78 -2.90 -7.37
C LEU A 333 4.88 -3.94 -7.68
N ASN A 334 4.89 -4.50 -8.89
CA ASN A 334 5.87 -5.53 -9.24
C ASN A 334 7.20 -4.95 -9.72
N ALA A 335 7.17 -3.81 -10.42
CA ALA A 335 8.37 -3.20 -10.99
C ALA A 335 9.23 -2.45 -9.97
N VAL A 336 8.61 -1.93 -8.90
CA VAL A 336 9.28 -1.08 -7.90
C VAL A 336 9.21 -1.70 -6.51
N ARG A 337 7.99 -1.91 -6.00
CA ARG A 337 7.76 -2.26 -4.60
C ARG A 337 8.25 -3.66 -4.26
N ARG A 338 7.78 -4.70 -4.97
CA ARG A 338 8.10 -6.11 -4.69
C ARG A 338 9.55 -6.48 -4.95
N VAL A 339 10.18 -5.80 -5.89
CA VAL A 339 11.60 -6.03 -6.21
C VAL A 339 12.55 -5.19 -5.36
N GLY A 340 12.01 -4.33 -4.46
CA GLY A 340 12.81 -3.48 -3.59
C GLY A 340 13.56 -2.37 -4.33
N ALA A 341 13.02 -1.86 -5.45
CA ALA A 341 13.63 -0.82 -6.26
C ALA A 341 13.51 0.58 -5.62
N TYR A 342 13.83 0.69 -4.34
CA TYR A 342 13.78 1.92 -3.55
C TYR A 342 14.73 1.82 -2.36
N GLN A 343 15.06 2.93 -1.76
CA GLN A 343 15.75 3.03 -0.47
C GLN A 343 14.82 3.58 0.62
N LEU A 344 13.97 4.51 0.25
CA LEU A 344 12.86 5.04 1.04
C LEU A 344 11.61 5.04 0.17
N MET A 345 10.45 4.71 0.74
CA MET A 345 9.18 4.78 0.02
C MET A 345 8.03 5.04 1.00
N SER A 346 7.01 5.76 0.56
CA SER A 346 5.70 5.73 1.18
C SER A 346 5.04 4.38 0.90
N TYR A 347 4.48 3.78 1.92
CA TYR A 347 3.94 2.43 1.88
C TYR A 347 2.63 2.37 2.65
N TYR A 348 1.85 1.34 2.39
CA TYR A 348 0.69 1.04 3.20
C TYR A 348 0.55 -0.47 3.40
N TRP A 349 -0.09 -0.82 4.50
CA TRP A 349 -0.53 -2.17 4.79
C TRP A 349 -2.02 -2.17 5.06
N GLY A 350 -2.70 -3.23 4.68
CA GLY A 350 -4.11 -3.45 4.98
C GLY A 350 -4.28 -4.79 5.67
N ALA A 351 -5.22 -4.85 6.59
CA ALA A 351 -5.49 -6.05 7.35
C ALA A 351 -6.04 -7.19 6.49
N ASP A 352 -5.49 -8.39 6.65
CA ASP A 352 -6.00 -9.61 6.01
C ASP A 352 -7.14 -10.23 6.82
N TYR A 353 -7.22 -9.93 8.15
CA TYR A 353 -8.23 -10.40 9.07
C TYR A 353 -8.37 -9.46 10.27
N SER A 354 -9.45 -9.59 11.03
CA SER A 354 -9.84 -8.66 12.10
C SER A 354 -9.06 -8.90 13.41
N ASP A 355 -7.72 -8.80 13.36
CA ASP A 355 -6.85 -8.86 14.54
C ASP A 355 -5.64 -7.92 14.33
N PRO A 356 -5.16 -7.19 15.36
CA PRO A 356 -4.00 -6.32 15.25
C PRO A 356 -2.72 -7.03 14.80
N GLU A 357 -2.62 -8.33 15.01
CA GLU A 357 -1.49 -9.13 14.57
C GLU A 357 -1.21 -8.95 13.08
N THR A 358 -2.27 -8.91 12.24
CA THR A 358 -2.14 -8.75 10.78
C THR A 358 -1.38 -7.48 10.37
N GLU A 359 -1.50 -6.41 11.17
CA GLU A 359 -0.83 -5.13 10.92
C GLU A 359 0.60 -5.10 11.45
N VAL A 360 0.90 -5.78 12.56
CA VAL A 360 2.21 -5.71 13.22
C VAL A 360 3.13 -6.86 12.85
N TYR A 361 2.57 -8.01 12.42
CA TYR A 361 3.33 -9.21 12.09
C TYR A 361 4.45 -8.99 11.04
N PRO A 362 4.26 -8.18 9.97
CA PRO A 362 5.31 -7.92 8.99
C PRO A 362 6.55 -7.24 9.58
N PHE A 363 6.43 -6.60 10.73
CA PHE A 363 7.50 -5.87 11.42
C PHE A 363 8.10 -6.64 12.59
N TYR A 364 7.57 -7.83 12.88
CA TYR A 364 8.08 -8.67 13.96
C TYR A 364 9.36 -9.39 13.51
N GLN A 365 10.40 -9.31 14.33
CA GLN A 365 11.75 -9.77 13.98
C GLN A 365 11.81 -11.24 13.55
N GLU A 366 11.06 -12.14 14.21
CA GLU A 366 11.03 -13.56 13.84
C GLU A 366 10.30 -13.81 12.52
N ALA A 367 9.36 -12.94 12.14
CA ALA A 367 8.69 -13.00 10.84
C ALA A 367 9.63 -12.55 9.72
N GLY A 368 10.47 -11.53 9.97
CA GLY A 368 11.49 -11.07 9.03
C GLY A 368 12.54 -12.12 8.68
N ASP A 369 12.86 -13.02 9.60
CA ASP A 369 13.77 -14.13 9.36
C ASP A 369 13.20 -15.23 8.43
N ARG A 370 11.90 -15.21 8.14
CA ARG A 370 11.23 -16.17 7.24
C ARG A 370 11.15 -15.72 5.78
N GLY A 371 11.84 -14.64 5.40
CA GLY A 371 12.08 -14.29 4.01
C GLY A 371 10.87 -13.74 3.25
N THR A 372 10.15 -12.80 3.86
CA THR A 372 9.17 -11.98 3.13
C THR A 372 9.84 -10.85 2.36
#